data_eb7f4b5292d02f5a0fa1d9aeff3c9add
#
_entry.id   eb7f4b5292d02f5a0fa1d9aeff3c9add
#
_cell.length_a   1.000
_cell.length_b   1.000
_cell.length_c   1.000
_cell.angle_alpha   90.00
_cell.angle_beta   90.00
_cell.angle_gamma   90.00
#
_symmetry.space_group_name_H-M   'P 1'
#
loop_
_entity.id
_entity.type
_entity.pdbx_description
1 polymer ?
#
loop_
_entity_poly.entity_id
_entity_poly.type
_entity_poly.pdbx_seq_one_letter_code
_entity_poly.pdbx_strand_id
1 'polypeptide(L)'
;MTSPAHKLRIGTLQATIWRNPGDKGNWYSVKLTRGYKVEDGWRETDNLGYDDLLAAAKLLDQAHTWIGHQLDADRKGRKQSEQEAK
;
A
#
# COMPACT_ATOMS: atom_id res chain seq x y z
N MET A 1 -6.51 -11.40 13.10
CA MET A 1 -5.43 -10.42 12.81
C MET A 1 -5.24 -10.27 11.32
N THR A 2 -5.30 -9.05 10.81
CA THR A 2 -5.14 -8.81 9.39
C THR A 2 -3.66 -8.58 9.07
N SER A 3 -3.20 -9.21 8.00
CA SER A 3 -1.85 -9.00 7.50
C SER A 3 -1.85 -7.95 6.40
N PRO A 4 -0.77 -7.21 6.23
CA PRO A 4 -0.69 -6.27 5.10
C PRO A 4 -0.85 -7.02 3.78
N ALA A 5 -1.51 -6.37 2.82
CA ALA A 5 -1.64 -6.94 1.48
C ALA A 5 -0.31 -6.87 0.73
N HIS A 6 0.46 -5.82 0.97
CA HIS A 6 1.73 -5.63 0.28
C HIS A 6 2.57 -4.60 1.03
N LYS A 7 3.88 -4.70 0.89
CA LYS A 7 4.82 -3.74 1.46
C LYS A 7 5.82 -3.31 0.41
N LEU A 8 6.14 -2.03 0.40
CA LEU A 8 7.14 -1.46 -0.48
C LEU A 8 8.16 -0.72 0.38
N ARG A 9 9.41 -0.74 -0.02
CA ARG A 9 10.47 -0.10 0.75
C ARG A 9 11.49 0.57 -0.15
N ILE A 10 11.91 1.76 0.25
CA ILE A 10 13.05 2.46 -0.35
C ILE A 10 13.88 2.99 0.82
N GLY A 11 15.09 2.45 0.99
CA GLY A 11 15.94 2.84 2.12
C GLY A 11 15.26 2.59 3.45
N THR A 12 15.10 3.64 4.24
CA THR A 12 14.42 3.56 5.54
C THR A 12 12.93 3.84 5.48
N LEU A 13 12.43 4.17 4.28
CA LEU A 13 11.01 4.44 4.08
C LEU A 13 10.26 3.16 3.72
N GLN A 14 9.06 3.02 4.23
CA GLN A 14 8.23 1.86 3.96
C GLN A 14 6.78 2.29 3.75
N ALA A 15 6.18 1.78 2.70
CA ALA A 15 4.75 1.93 2.46
C ALA A 15 4.09 0.57 2.72
N THR A 16 3.14 0.54 3.62
CA THR A 16 2.40 -0.68 3.94
C THR A 16 0.99 -0.53 3.39
N ILE A 17 0.58 -1.47 2.56
CA ILE A 17 -0.73 -1.44 1.91
C ILE A 17 -1.62 -2.45 2.58
N TRP A 18 -2.81 -2.01 2.99
CA TRP A 18 -3.81 -2.84 3.64
C TRP A 18 -5.02 -2.98 2.73
N ARG A 19 -5.54 -4.19 2.64
CA ARG A 19 -6.81 -4.44 1.96
C ARG A 19 -7.90 -4.47 3.01
N ASN A 20 -8.95 -3.69 2.79
CA ASN A 20 -10.05 -3.58 3.73
C ASN A 20 -11.33 -4.03 3.03
N PRO A 21 -12.12 -4.92 3.64
CA PRO A 21 -13.39 -5.32 3.04
C PRO A 21 -14.41 -4.21 3.15
N GLY A 22 -15.25 -4.09 2.15
CA GLY A 22 -16.29 -3.07 2.12
C GLY A 22 -17.54 -3.63 1.48
N ASP A 23 -18.66 -2.94 1.67
CA ASP A 23 -19.94 -3.38 1.16
C ASP A 23 -19.99 -3.42 -0.36
N LYS A 24 -19.24 -2.52 -1.00
CA LYS A 24 -19.23 -2.40 -2.47
C LYS A 24 -17.93 -2.91 -3.08
N GLY A 25 -17.15 -3.67 -2.32
CA GLY A 25 -15.89 -4.21 -2.75
C GLY A 25 -14.77 -3.82 -1.80
N ASN A 26 -13.57 -4.29 -2.10
CA ASN A 26 -12.41 -4.01 -1.26
C ASN A 26 -11.90 -2.59 -1.52
N TRP A 27 -11.40 -1.97 -0.47
CA TRP A 27 -10.70 -0.71 -0.61
C TRP A 27 -9.33 -0.84 0.06
N TYR A 28 -8.40 0.01 -0.33
CA TYR A 28 -7.02 -0.11 0.10
C TYR A 28 -6.59 1.15 0.84
N SER A 29 -5.83 0.97 1.90
CA SER A 29 -5.21 2.07 2.62
C SER A 29 -3.71 1.89 2.63
N VAL A 30 -2.98 3.00 2.74
CA VAL A 30 -1.52 3.00 2.72
C VAL A 30 -1.02 3.74 3.92
N LYS A 31 -0.07 3.13 4.64
CA LYS A 31 0.62 3.78 5.73
C LYS A 31 2.07 3.96 5.33
N LEU A 32 2.53 5.21 5.36
CA LEU A 32 3.92 5.55 5.02
C LEU A 32 4.68 5.87 6.29
N THR A 33 5.77 5.17 6.52
CA THR A 33 6.58 5.35 7.72
C THR A 33 8.05 5.41 7.36
N ARG A 34 8.83 6.03 8.23
CA ARG A 34 10.29 6.06 8.12
C ARG A 34 10.88 5.43 9.36
N GLY A 35 11.80 4.48 9.15
CA GLY A 35 12.54 3.90 10.26
C GLY A 35 13.72 4.77 10.64
N TYR A 36 14.00 4.87 11.93
CA TYR A 36 15.19 5.56 12.40
C TYR A 36 15.80 4.77 13.56
N LYS A 37 17.10 4.89 13.68
CA LYS A 37 17.83 4.11 14.67
C LYS A 37 17.93 4.90 15.98
N VAL A 38 17.67 4.20 17.08
CA VAL A 38 17.88 4.71 18.43
C VAL A 38 18.84 3.75 19.14
N GLU A 39 19.23 4.08 20.35
CA GLU A 39 20.22 3.27 21.09
C GLU A 39 19.80 1.81 21.25
N ASP A 40 18.52 1.58 21.47
CA ASP A 40 17.99 0.24 21.73
C ASP A 40 17.44 -0.48 20.51
N GLY A 41 17.59 0.10 19.30
CA GLY A 41 17.08 -0.54 18.09
C GLY A 41 16.50 0.45 17.11
N TRP A 42 15.41 0.06 16.45
CA TRP A 42 14.77 0.85 15.42
C TRP A 42 13.38 1.29 15.86
N ARG A 43 13.02 2.49 15.47
CA ARG A 43 11.67 3.01 15.68
C ARG A 43 11.11 3.53 14.36
N GLU A 44 9.82 3.74 14.33
CA GLU A 44 9.14 4.26 13.15
C GLU A 44 8.49 5.60 13.44
N THR A 45 8.45 6.44 12.42
CA THR A 45 7.79 7.75 12.51
C THR A 45 7.09 8.04 11.19
N ASP A 46 6.03 8.84 11.24
CA ASP A 46 5.39 9.33 10.02
C ASP A 46 5.88 10.74 9.66
N ASN A 47 6.83 11.27 10.41
CA ASN A 47 7.47 12.53 10.09
C ASN A 47 8.60 12.30 9.09
N LEU A 48 8.57 13.02 7.98
CA LEU A 48 9.55 12.87 6.92
C LEU A 48 10.42 14.11 6.82
N GLY A 49 11.72 13.91 6.63
CA GLY A 49 12.63 14.99 6.37
C GLY A 49 12.65 15.37 4.90
N TYR A 50 13.29 16.50 4.62
CA TYR A 50 13.41 16.97 3.24
C TYR A 50 14.00 15.89 2.32
N ASP A 51 15.04 15.20 2.80
CA ASP A 51 15.73 14.18 2.01
C ASP A 51 14.89 12.95 1.74
N ASP A 52 13.80 12.77 2.50
CA ASP A 52 12.92 11.61 2.34
C ASP A 52 11.83 11.85 1.32
N LEU A 53 11.58 13.08 0.92
CA LEU A 53 10.35 13.44 0.20
C LEU A 53 10.27 12.79 -1.19
N LEU A 54 11.35 12.79 -1.95
CA LEU A 54 11.32 12.18 -3.28
C LEU A 54 11.17 10.67 -3.22
N ALA A 55 11.84 10.04 -2.26
CA ALA A 55 11.69 8.59 -2.07
C ALA A 55 10.27 8.26 -1.61
N ALA A 56 9.70 9.09 -0.74
CA ALA A 56 8.32 8.90 -0.30
C ALA A 56 7.36 9.04 -1.48
N ALA A 57 7.58 10.03 -2.33
CA ALA A 57 6.75 10.22 -3.52
C ALA A 57 6.84 9.00 -4.44
N LYS A 58 8.02 8.44 -4.60
CA LYS A 58 8.21 7.24 -5.41
C LYS A 58 7.47 6.04 -4.83
N LEU A 59 7.55 5.87 -3.50
CA LEU A 59 6.81 4.79 -2.84
C LEU A 59 5.32 4.94 -3.02
N LEU A 60 4.80 6.15 -2.89
CA LEU A 60 3.38 6.41 -3.08
C LEU A 60 2.96 6.15 -4.52
N ASP A 61 3.80 6.52 -5.48
CA ASP A 61 3.57 6.23 -6.88
C ASP A 61 3.50 4.71 -7.12
N GLN A 62 4.44 3.97 -6.56
CA GLN A 62 4.45 2.52 -6.69
C GLN A 62 3.23 1.88 -6.03
N ALA A 63 2.85 2.39 -4.85
CA ALA A 63 1.67 1.90 -4.16
C ALA A 63 0.42 2.15 -4.99
N HIS A 64 0.31 3.33 -5.58
CA HIS A 64 -0.82 3.67 -6.44
C HIS A 64 -0.92 2.70 -7.62
N THR A 65 0.21 2.41 -8.26
CA THR A 65 0.25 1.48 -9.40
C THR A 65 -0.18 0.08 -8.97
N TRP A 66 0.37 -0.40 -7.84
CA TRP A 66 0.04 -1.73 -7.34
C TRP A 66 -1.45 -1.86 -7.01
N ILE A 67 -1.99 -0.86 -6.30
CA ILE A 67 -3.41 -0.86 -5.93
C ILE A 67 -4.28 -0.80 -7.19
N GLY A 68 -3.88 0.02 -8.15
CA GLY A 68 -4.62 0.12 -9.42
C GLY A 68 -4.74 -1.23 -10.10
N HIS A 69 -3.64 -2.01 -10.13
CA HIS A 69 -3.65 -3.34 -10.71
C HIS A 69 -4.58 -4.29 -9.95
N GLN A 70 -4.61 -4.18 -8.61
CA GLN A 70 -5.50 -5.02 -7.81
C GLN A 70 -6.96 -4.68 -8.06
N LEU A 71 -7.28 -3.40 -8.14
CA LEU A 71 -8.65 -2.97 -8.42
C LEU A 71 -9.09 -3.41 -9.81
N ASP A 72 -8.20 -3.33 -10.80
CA ASP A 72 -8.50 -3.81 -12.14
C ASP A 72 -8.73 -5.32 -12.16
N ALA A 73 -7.91 -6.08 -11.45
CA ALA A 73 -8.07 -7.52 -11.36
C ALA A 73 -9.41 -7.88 -10.72
N ASP A 74 -9.77 -7.19 -9.63
CA ASP A 74 -11.05 -7.40 -8.97
C ASP A 74 -12.21 -7.08 -9.91
N ARG A 75 -12.09 -6.00 -10.67
CA ARG A 75 -13.12 -5.58 -11.61
C ARG A 75 -13.26 -6.56 -12.76
N LYS A 76 -12.16 -7.03 -13.31
CA LYS A 76 -12.16 -8.02 -14.39
C LYS A 76 -12.81 -9.32 -13.95
N GLY A 77 -12.50 -9.74 -12.72
CA GLY A 77 -13.14 -10.94 -12.16
C GLY A 77 -14.63 -10.80 -12.10
N ARG A 78 -15.13 -9.63 -11.67
CA ARG A 78 -16.58 -9.37 -11.64
C ARG A 78 -17.19 -9.42 -13.01
N LYS A 79 -16.55 -8.77 -13.99
CA LYS A 79 -17.07 -8.75 -15.36
C LYS A 79 -17.16 -10.13 -15.96
N GLN A 80 -16.15 -10.95 -15.72
CA GLN A 80 -16.17 -12.33 -16.20
C GLN A 80 -17.32 -13.12 -15.58
N SER A 81 -17.53 -12.95 -14.28
CA SER A 81 -18.63 -13.61 -13.61
C SER A 81 -19.98 -13.17 -14.16
N GLU A 82 -20.14 -11.88 -14.43
CA GLU A 82 -21.38 -11.36 -15.00
C GLU A 82 -21.60 -11.87 -16.40
N GLN A 83 -20.57 -11.98 -17.21
CA GLN A 83 -20.67 -12.51 -18.55
C GLN A 83 -21.02 -13.99 -18.56
N GLU A 84 -20.44 -14.73 -17.64
CA GLU A 84 -20.73 -16.15 -17.52
C GLU A 84 -22.17 -16.42 -17.07
N ALA A 85 -22.73 -15.50 -16.29
CA ALA A 85 -24.09 -15.63 -15.82
C ALA A 85 -25.13 -15.40 -16.91
N LYS A 86 -24.73 -14.87 -18.03
CA LYS A 86 -25.62 -14.69 -19.18
C LYS A 86 -25.57 -15.94 -20.06
#